data_69e1e86e09ff46aa9cab194dc9407f62
#
_entry.id   69e1e86e09ff46aa9cab194dc9407f62
#
_cell.length_a   1.000
_cell.length_b   1.000
_cell.length_c   1.000
_cell.angle_alpha   90.00
_cell.angle_beta   90.00
_cell.angle_gamma   90.00
#
_symmetry.space_group_name_H-M   'P 1'
#
loop_
_entity.id
_entity.type
_entity.pdbx_description
1 polymer ?
#
loop_
_entity_poly.entity_id
_entity_poly.type
_entity_poly.pdbx_seq_one_letter_code
_entity_poly.pdbx_strand_id
1 'polypeptide(L)'
;AHELRTPLAILQTKLELFAEEHPAMDAETAGLVSSLREQLDRLTALVRTLLEMSNLQSISRTDQIALAPLVEEILTDLTPLAQKNNISLQQDCAELGMVGSDALIYRLVFNLVENGIKYNRLDGAVRVTLRREKQTAVLRVADTGPGIPADCRESIFQPFFRVDKSRSREMGGVGLGLALVREIAVLHGGSV
;
A
#
# COMPACT_ATOMS: atom_id res chain seq x y z
N ALA A 1 -6.61 11.31 -16.77
CA ALA A 1 -6.07 11.37 -15.39
C ALA A 1 -6.52 12.62 -14.63
N HIS A 2 -6.37 13.82 -15.18
CA HIS A 2 -6.75 15.07 -14.52
C HIS A 2 -8.27 15.23 -14.36
N GLU A 3 -9.05 14.79 -15.34
CA GLU A 3 -10.53 14.90 -15.35
C GLU A 3 -11.25 14.16 -14.21
N LEU A 4 -10.63 13.15 -13.62
CA LEU A 4 -11.17 12.45 -12.45
C LEU A 4 -10.68 13.05 -11.12
N ARG A 5 -9.47 13.59 -11.08
CA ARG A 5 -8.92 14.19 -9.85
C ARG A 5 -9.61 15.51 -9.49
N THR A 6 -9.89 16.33 -10.49
CA THR A 6 -10.50 17.66 -10.29
C THR A 6 -11.86 17.59 -9.58
N PRO A 7 -12.85 16.80 -10.04
CA PRO A 7 -14.15 16.73 -9.36
C PRO A 7 -14.05 16.16 -7.94
N LEU A 8 -13.14 15.20 -7.70
CA LEU A 8 -12.92 14.64 -6.36
C LEU A 8 -12.34 15.69 -5.40
N ALA A 9 -11.35 16.46 -5.85
CA ALA A 9 -10.78 17.54 -5.04
C ALA A 9 -11.83 18.62 -4.72
N ILE A 10 -12.69 19.00 -5.69
CA ILE A 10 -13.78 19.94 -5.47
C ILE A 10 -14.77 19.42 -4.41
N LEU A 11 -15.12 18.13 -4.46
CA LEU A 11 -16.01 17.53 -3.48
C LEU A 11 -15.40 17.49 -2.08
N GLN A 12 -14.08 17.16 -1.97
CA GLN A 12 -13.36 17.20 -0.70
C GLN A 12 -13.36 18.60 -0.10
N THR A 13 -12.98 19.61 -0.90
CA THR A 13 -12.99 21.02 -0.45
C THR A 13 -14.39 21.48 -0.01
N LYS A 14 -15.46 21.08 -0.73
CA LYS A 14 -16.82 21.44 -0.34
C LYS A 14 -17.24 20.80 0.99
N LEU A 15 -16.86 19.55 1.25
CA LEU A 15 -17.14 18.91 2.54
C LEU A 15 -16.35 19.52 3.68
N GLU A 16 -15.10 19.94 3.42
CA GLU A 16 -14.26 20.64 4.41
C GLU A 16 -14.86 22.00 4.77
N LEU A 17 -15.19 22.81 3.77
CA LEU A 17 -15.86 24.11 3.98
C LEU A 17 -17.19 23.95 4.71
N PHE A 18 -18.02 22.98 4.33
CA PHE A 18 -19.27 22.74 5.02
C PHE A 18 -19.07 22.42 6.50
N ALA A 19 -18.07 21.61 6.84
CA ALA A 19 -17.73 21.27 8.23
C ALA A 19 -17.22 22.49 9.02
N GLU A 20 -16.42 23.36 8.38
CA GLU A 20 -15.90 24.59 8.98
C GLU A 20 -17.02 25.64 9.20
N GLU A 21 -17.95 25.80 8.25
CA GLU A 21 -19.06 26.74 8.34
C GLU A 21 -20.14 26.32 9.33
N HIS A 22 -20.22 25.03 9.68
CA HIS A 22 -21.24 24.47 10.57
C HIS A 22 -20.62 23.73 11.78
N PRO A 23 -19.84 24.44 12.64
CA PRO A 23 -19.15 23.78 13.77
C PRO A 23 -20.11 23.23 14.84
N ALA A 24 -21.35 23.71 14.87
CA ALA A 24 -22.39 23.30 15.82
C ALA A 24 -23.48 22.40 15.17
N MET A 25 -23.13 21.67 14.09
CA MET A 25 -24.06 20.72 13.47
C MET A 25 -24.46 19.61 14.47
N ASP A 26 -25.68 19.08 14.32
CA ASP A 26 -26.12 17.94 15.14
C ASP A 26 -25.32 16.66 14.87
N ALA A 27 -25.40 15.71 15.80
CA ALA A 27 -24.62 14.47 15.75
C ALA A 27 -24.91 13.61 14.50
N GLU A 28 -26.13 13.65 13.98
CA GLU A 28 -26.53 12.90 12.78
C GLU A 28 -25.87 13.51 11.55
N THR A 29 -25.94 14.84 11.37
CA THR A 29 -25.28 15.57 10.29
C THR A 29 -23.76 15.41 10.34
N ALA A 30 -23.14 15.52 11.53
CA ALA A 30 -21.71 15.31 11.72
C ALA A 30 -21.28 13.88 11.33
N GLY A 31 -22.06 12.88 11.71
CA GLY A 31 -21.84 11.49 11.32
C GLY A 31 -21.94 11.28 9.81
N LEU A 32 -22.92 11.90 9.14
CA LEU A 32 -23.05 11.84 7.67
C LEU A 32 -21.86 12.49 6.97
N VAL A 33 -21.45 13.70 7.39
CA VAL A 33 -20.28 14.41 6.82
C VAL A 33 -19.02 13.59 6.97
N SER A 34 -18.77 13.01 8.15
CA SER A 34 -17.62 12.13 8.40
C SER A 34 -17.63 10.91 7.47
N SER A 35 -18.77 10.25 7.34
CA SER A 35 -18.93 9.09 6.46
C SER A 35 -18.70 9.44 4.98
N LEU A 36 -19.22 10.57 4.51
CA LEU A 36 -19.00 11.05 3.14
C LEU A 36 -17.53 11.36 2.88
N ARG A 37 -16.83 11.96 3.85
CA ARG A 37 -15.39 12.26 3.77
C ARG A 37 -14.59 10.97 3.63
N GLU A 38 -14.84 9.96 4.45
CA GLU A 38 -14.19 8.66 4.35
C GLU A 38 -14.41 8.00 2.97
N GLN A 39 -15.64 8.05 2.43
CA GLN A 39 -15.92 7.49 1.12
C GLN A 39 -15.20 8.25 -0.01
N LEU A 40 -15.10 9.57 0.11
CA LEU A 40 -14.41 10.41 -0.86
C LEU A 40 -12.89 10.17 -0.86
N ASP A 41 -12.28 10.06 0.31
CA ASP A 41 -10.88 9.72 0.48
C ASP A 41 -10.57 8.35 -0.12
N ARG A 42 -11.45 7.39 0.13
CA ARG A 42 -11.36 6.04 -0.44
C ARG A 42 -11.47 6.06 -1.97
N LEU A 43 -12.42 6.81 -2.53
CA LEU A 43 -12.59 6.94 -3.98
C LEU A 43 -11.39 7.63 -4.62
N THR A 44 -10.84 8.64 -3.97
CA THR A 44 -9.63 9.34 -4.41
C THR A 44 -8.42 8.39 -4.46
N ALA A 45 -8.24 7.58 -3.42
CA ALA A 45 -7.18 6.57 -3.39
C ALA A 45 -7.35 5.50 -4.49
N LEU A 46 -8.59 5.06 -4.76
CA LEU A 46 -8.94 4.15 -5.85
C LEU A 46 -8.53 4.70 -7.21
N VAL A 47 -9.02 5.91 -7.53
CA VAL A 47 -8.74 6.58 -8.81
C VAL A 47 -7.25 6.79 -8.98
N ARG A 48 -6.54 7.22 -7.94
CA ARG A 48 -5.10 7.39 -7.96
C ARG A 48 -4.40 6.09 -8.31
N THR A 49 -4.70 4.98 -7.63
CA THR A 49 -4.03 3.69 -7.86
C THR A 49 -4.35 3.13 -9.26
N LEU A 50 -5.59 3.28 -9.75
CA LEU A 50 -5.96 2.86 -11.12
C LEU A 50 -5.18 3.63 -12.18
N LEU A 51 -5.02 4.95 -12.01
CA LEU A 51 -4.24 5.79 -12.92
C LEU A 51 -2.75 5.43 -12.89
N GLU A 52 -2.23 5.10 -11.73
CA GLU A 52 -0.86 4.62 -11.56
C GLU A 52 -0.67 3.28 -12.27
N MET A 53 -1.56 2.31 -12.09
CA MET A 53 -1.52 1.02 -12.80
C MET A 53 -1.57 1.20 -14.34
N SER A 54 -2.39 2.12 -14.83
CA SER A 54 -2.47 2.45 -16.25
C SER A 54 -1.17 3.02 -16.82
N ASN A 55 -0.37 3.70 -16.03
CA ASN A 55 0.86 4.37 -16.47
C ASN A 55 2.14 3.57 -16.18
N LEU A 56 2.06 2.42 -15.49
CA LEU A 56 3.24 1.63 -15.10
C LEU A 56 4.15 1.26 -16.27
N GLN A 57 3.56 0.94 -17.42
CA GLN A 57 4.33 0.50 -18.60
C GLN A 57 5.19 1.62 -19.19
N SER A 58 4.81 2.88 -19.03
CA SER A 58 5.53 4.04 -19.55
C SER A 58 6.70 4.50 -18.67
N ILE A 59 6.83 3.97 -17.46
CA ILE A 59 7.89 4.35 -16.52
C ILE A 59 9.20 3.69 -16.96
N SER A 60 10.27 4.50 -17.06
CA SER A 60 11.63 4.00 -17.34
C SER A 60 12.09 3.04 -16.23
N ARG A 61 12.82 1.99 -16.64
CA ARG A 61 13.33 0.95 -15.74
C ARG A 61 14.83 0.75 -15.94
N THR A 62 15.58 1.84 -15.93
CA THR A 62 17.02 1.89 -16.22
C THR A 62 17.88 2.29 -15.03
N ASP A 63 17.26 2.51 -13.86
CA ASP A 63 17.98 2.93 -12.67
C ASP A 63 18.82 1.78 -12.12
N GLN A 64 20.01 2.10 -11.58
CA GLN A 64 20.82 1.17 -10.81
C GLN A 64 20.36 1.23 -9.35
N ILE A 65 19.67 0.20 -8.89
CA ILE A 65 19.01 0.17 -7.58
C ILE A 65 19.83 -0.66 -6.62
N ALA A 66 20.25 -0.07 -5.49
CA ALA A 66 20.80 -0.77 -4.35
C ALA A 66 19.64 -1.21 -3.44
N LEU A 67 19.31 -2.51 -3.42
CA LEU A 67 18.09 -3.00 -2.78
C LEU A 67 18.12 -2.93 -1.25
N ALA A 68 19.27 -3.14 -0.60
CA ALA A 68 19.36 -3.11 0.85
C ALA A 68 19.13 -1.69 1.42
N PRO A 69 19.77 -0.62 0.91
CA PRO A 69 19.46 0.76 1.29
C PRO A 69 18.01 1.16 1.03
N LEU A 70 17.42 0.73 -0.09
CA LEU A 70 16.03 1.01 -0.41
C LEU A 70 15.07 0.36 0.62
N VAL A 71 15.34 -0.86 1.06
CA VAL A 71 14.57 -1.51 2.14
C VAL A 71 14.71 -0.73 3.44
N GLU A 72 15.91 -0.27 3.79
CA GLU A 72 16.15 0.52 5.01
C GLU A 72 15.36 1.83 5.01
N GLU A 73 15.36 2.55 3.88
CA GLU A 73 14.56 3.76 3.68
C GLU A 73 13.07 3.48 3.91
N ILE A 74 12.51 2.44 3.29
CA ILE A 74 11.10 2.06 3.43
C ILE A 74 10.74 1.71 4.88
N LEU A 75 11.59 0.97 5.59
CA LEU A 75 11.35 0.64 6.98
C LEU A 75 11.40 1.88 7.87
N THR A 76 12.25 2.84 7.54
CA THR A 76 12.32 4.14 8.23
C THR A 76 11.02 4.91 8.03
N ASP A 77 10.53 5.02 6.80
CA ASP A 77 9.29 5.73 6.47
C ASP A 77 8.05 5.07 7.10
N LEU A 78 8.05 3.75 7.25
CA LEU A 78 6.94 3.00 7.86
C LEU A 78 7.06 2.87 9.39
N THR A 79 8.15 3.32 9.99
CA THR A 79 8.34 3.27 11.46
C THR A 79 7.21 3.95 12.24
N PRO A 80 6.70 5.16 11.87
CA PRO A 80 5.59 5.78 12.60
C PRO A 80 4.32 4.93 12.55
N LEU A 81 4.02 4.29 11.41
CA LEU A 81 2.88 3.40 11.26
C LEU A 81 3.04 2.12 12.10
N ALA A 82 4.22 1.55 12.12
CA ALA A 82 4.55 0.37 12.91
C ALA A 82 4.44 0.66 14.41
N GLN A 83 4.96 1.78 14.88
CA GLN A 83 4.85 2.21 16.29
C GLN A 83 3.39 2.41 16.70
N LYS A 84 2.58 3.06 15.87
CA LYS A 84 1.15 3.26 16.13
C LYS A 84 0.40 1.93 16.32
N ASN A 85 0.85 0.86 15.67
CA ASN A 85 0.23 -0.47 15.72
C ASN A 85 0.99 -1.46 16.65
N ASN A 86 2.01 -1.01 17.39
CA ASN A 86 2.88 -1.85 18.22
C ASN A 86 3.53 -3.00 17.44
N ILE A 87 4.02 -2.74 16.22
CA ILE A 87 4.66 -3.73 15.36
C ILE A 87 6.17 -3.50 15.33
N SER A 88 6.96 -4.54 15.54
CA SER A 88 8.42 -4.48 15.38
C SER A 88 8.80 -4.69 13.90
N LEU A 89 9.68 -3.82 13.37
CA LEU A 89 10.25 -3.97 12.04
C LEU A 89 11.66 -4.56 12.15
N GLN A 90 11.95 -5.54 11.31
CA GLN A 90 13.24 -6.23 11.28
C GLN A 90 13.69 -6.39 9.82
N GLN A 91 15.00 -6.25 9.58
CA GLN A 91 15.57 -6.55 8.26
C GLN A 91 16.80 -7.44 8.38
N ASP A 92 17.01 -8.24 7.34
CA ASP A 92 18.20 -9.04 7.11
C ASP A 92 18.42 -9.12 5.60
N CYS A 93 19.12 -8.11 5.05
CA CYS A 93 19.24 -7.87 3.63
C CYS A 93 20.69 -8.00 3.18
N ALA A 94 20.92 -8.88 2.20
CA ALA A 94 22.21 -8.96 1.50
C ALA A 94 22.37 -7.74 0.58
N GLU A 95 23.63 -7.29 0.40
CA GLU A 95 23.99 -6.25 -0.56
C GLU A 95 23.77 -6.74 -1.99
N LEU A 96 22.62 -6.40 -2.57
CA LEU A 96 22.21 -6.76 -3.91
C LEU A 96 21.76 -5.53 -4.69
N GLY A 97 22.12 -5.51 -5.97
CA GLY A 97 21.65 -4.50 -6.92
C GLY A 97 20.81 -5.12 -8.03
N MET A 98 19.97 -4.30 -8.63
CA MET A 98 19.24 -4.63 -9.85
C MET A 98 19.10 -3.40 -10.75
N VAL A 99 18.79 -3.63 -12.01
CA VAL A 99 18.38 -2.58 -12.94
C VAL A 99 16.86 -2.56 -13.00
N GLY A 100 16.26 -1.38 -12.82
CA GLY A 100 14.82 -1.27 -12.78
C GLY A 100 14.35 0.18 -12.66
N SER A 101 13.15 0.38 -12.14
CA SER A 101 12.67 1.69 -11.71
C SER A 101 12.69 1.75 -10.19
N ASP A 102 13.50 2.65 -9.65
CA ASP A 102 13.64 2.86 -8.21
C ASP A 102 12.28 3.14 -7.55
N ALA A 103 11.52 4.07 -8.10
CA ALA A 103 10.19 4.42 -7.61
C ALA A 103 9.19 3.25 -7.61
N LEU A 104 9.25 2.36 -8.62
CA LEU A 104 8.37 1.20 -8.67
C LEU A 104 8.79 0.12 -7.69
N ILE A 105 10.08 -0.17 -7.55
CA ILE A 105 10.57 -1.15 -6.57
C ILE A 105 10.33 -0.65 -5.15
N TYR A 106 10.57 0.64 -4.87
CA TYR A 106 10.18 1.25 -3.60
C TYR A 106 8.70 0.98 -3.28
N ARG A 107 7.82 1.26 -4.25
CA ARG A 107 6.38 1.08 -4.09
C ARG A 107 5.97 -0.37 -3.89
N LEU A 108 6.61 -1.31 -4.56
CA LEU A 108 6.39 -2.75 -4.38
C LEU A 108 6.69 -3.16 -2.94
N VAL A 109 7.88 -2.82 -2.45
CA VAL A 109 8.33 -3.19 -1.10
C VAL A 109 7.48 -2.48 -0.05
N PHE A 110 7.20 -1.18 -0.24
CA PHE A 110 6.35 -0.39 0.64
C PHE A 110 4.97 -1.04 0.82
N ASN A 111 4.29 -1.43 -0.27
CA ASN A 111 2.98 -2.09 -0.20
C ASN A 111 3.02 -3.42 0.57
N LEU A 112 4.08 -4.21 0.39
CA LEU A 112 4.23 -5.48 1.11
C LEU A 112 4.42 -5.24 2.61
N VAL A 113 5.32 -4.34 3.00
CA VAL A 113 5.61 -4.04 4.40
C VAL A 113 4.41 -3.36 5.07
N GLU A 114 3.79 -2.39 4.41
CA GLU A 114 2.59 -1.71 4.90
C GLU A 114 1.45 -2.69 5.17
N ASN A 115 1.22 -3.66 4.27
CA ASN A 115 0.25 -4.73 4.48
C ASN A 115 0.62 -5.60 5.67
N GLY A 116 1.89 -5.98 5.82
CA GLY A 116 2.38 -6.74 6.96
C GLY A 116 2.19 -6.02 8.30
N ILE A 117 2.21 -4.68 8.32
CA ILE A 117 1.91 -3.87 9.49
C ILE A 117 0.41 -3.80 9.75
N LYS A 118 -0.38 -3.43 8.72
CA LYS A 118 -1.83 -3.18 8.83
C LYS A 118 -2.63 -4.43 9.20
N TYR A 119 -2.24 -5.58 8.68
CA TYR A 119 -2.95 -6.84 8.91
C TYR A 119 -2.29 -7.74 9.95
N ASN A 120 -1.41 -7.18 10.78
CA ASN A 120 -0.75 -7.91 11.85
C ASN A 120 -1.67 -8.09 13.08
N ARG A 121 -1.18 -8.88 14.02
CA ARG A 121 -1.70 -8.94 15.39
C ARG A 121 -1.01 -7.90 16.27
N LEU A 122 -1.62 -7.57 17.41
CA LEU A 122 -0.99 -6.71 18.40
C LEU A 122 0.36 -7.30 18.86
N ASP A 123 1.35 -6.44 19.08
CA ASP A 123 2.72 -6.81 19.47
C ASP A 123 3.39 -7.79 18.49
N GLY A 124 3.00 -7.71 17.23
CA GLY A 124 3.55 -8.53 16.16
C GLY A 124 4.87 -8.01 15.59
N ALA A 125 5.34 -8.68 14.55
CA ALA A 125 6.56 -8.32 13.84
C ALA A 125 6.37 -8.39 12.32
N VAL A 126 7.11 -7.56 11.59
CA VAL A 126 7.33 -7.69 10.15
C VAL A 126 8.82 -7.81 9.91
N ARG A 127 9.20 -8.84 9.18
CA ARG A 127 10.60 -9.10 8.82
C ARG A 127 10.78 -9.06 7.31
N VAL A 128 11.70 -8.23 6.84
CA VAL A 128 12.12 -8.17 5.44
C VAL A 128 13.45 -8.90 5.30
N THR A 129 13.52 -9.84 4.37
CA THR A 129 14.78 -10.53 4.02
C THR A 129 15.05 -10.41 2.54
N LEU A 130 16.31 -10.15 2.20
CA LEU A 130 16.78 -10.08 0.82
C LEU A 130 17.96 -11.03 0.63
N ARG A 131 17.83 -11.97 -0.30
CA ARG A 131 18.86 -12.99 -0.59
C ARG A 131 19.01 -13.17 -2.08
N ARG A 132 20.19 -13.60 -2.50
CA ARG A 132 20.39 -14.10 -3.86
C ARG A 132 20.12 -15.60 -3.88
N GLU A 133 19.18 -16.02 -4.70
CA GLU A 133 18.91 -17.43 -4.99
C GLU A 133 19.24 -17.67 -6.46
N LYS A 134 20.35 -18.39 -6.74
CA LYS A 134 20.92 -18.55 -8.09
C LYS A 134 21.21 -17.17 -8.75
N GLN A 135 20.49 -16.81 -9.79
CA GLN A 135 20.62 -15.56 -10.54
C GLN A 135 19.54 -14.52 -10.18
N THR A 136 18.68 -14.83 -9.20
CA THR A 136 17.51 -14.00 -8.87
C THR A 136 17.68 -13.38 -7.49
N ALA A 137 17.35 -12.10 -7.36
CA ALA A 137 17.16 -11.46 -6.06
C ALA A 137 15.78 -11.84 -5.53
N VAL A 138 15.75 -12.45 -4.35
CA VAL A 138 14.51 -12.87 -3.68
C VAL A 138 14.30 -11.99 -2.45
N LEU A 139 13.24 -11.17 -2.50
CA LEU A 139 12.77 -10.39 -1.39
C LEU A 139 11.60 -11.15 -0.73
N ARG A 140 11.68 -11.33 0.59
CA ARG A 140 10.59 -11.91 1.40
C ARG A 140 10.18 -10.93 2.48
N VAL A 141 8.89 -10.70 2.58
CA VAL A 141 8.28 -9.96 3.69
C VAL A 141 7.41 -10.94 4.45
N ALA A 142 7.78 -11.20 5.69
CA ALA A 142 7.06 -12.10 6.59
C ALA A 142 6.47 -11.32 7.75
N ASP A 143 5.21 -11.57 8.07
CA ASP A 143 4.51 -11.00 9.20
C ASP A 143 4.06 -12.08 10.19
N THR A 144 3.69 -11.67 11.40
CA THR A 144 3.14 -12.55 12.42
C THR A 144 1.62 -12.45 12.54
N GLY A 145 0.96 -11.93 11.53
CA GLY A 145 -0.49 -11.78 11.47
C GLY A 145 -1.26 -13.09 11.37
N PRO A 146 -2.56 -13.03 11.12
CA PRO A 146 -3.42 -14.21 11.05
C PRO A 146 -3.15 -15.08 9.82
N GLY A 147 -2.31 -14.61 8.90
CA GLY A 147 -2.02 -15.28 7.64
C GLY A 147 -3.15 -15.14 6.61
N ILE A 148 -2.96 -15.80 5.47
CA ILE A 148 -3.88 -15.75 4.33
C ILE A 148 -4.44 -17.15 4.13
N PRO A 149 -5.79 -17.33 4.13
CA PRO A 149 -6.44 -18.60 3.85
C PRO A 149 -5.95 -19.19 2.52
N ALA A 150 -5.81 -20.51 2.46
CA ALA A 150 -5.20 -21.20 1.32
C ALA A 150 -5.96 -20.96 0.01
N ASP A 151 -7.29 -20.90 0.09
CA ASP A 151 -8.21 -20.63 -1.02
C ASP A 151 -8.16 -19.18 -1.55
N CYS A 152 -7.60 -18.26 -0.76
CA CYS A 152 -7.47 -16.85 -1.13
C CYS A 152 -6.09 -16.48 -1.72
N ARG A 153 -5.07 -17.33 -1.58
CA ARG A 153 -3.67 -16.99 -1.89
C ARG A 153 -3.41 -16.54 -3.32
N GLU A 154 -4.11 -17.12 -4.29
CA GLU A 154 -4.02 -16.68 -5.69
C GLU A 154 -4.84 -15.41 -5.95
N SER A 155 -5.97 -15.29 -5.25
CA SER A 155 -6.93 -14.20 -5.45
C SER A 155 -6.48 -12.87 -4.81
N ILE A 156 -5.60 -12.90 -3.80
CA ILE A 156 -5.13 -11.67 -3.13
C ILE A 156 -4.40 -10.69 -4.07
N PHE A 157 -3.88 -11.18 -5.19
CA PHE A 157 -3.22 -10.36 -6.21
C PHE A 157 -4.19 -9.84 -7.29
N GLN A 158 -5.49 -10.19 -7.20
CA GLN A 158 -6.50 -9.63 -8.09
C GLN A 158 -6.91 -8.23 -7.62
N PRO A 159 -7.12 -7.28 -8.54
CA PRO A 159 -7.63 -5.96 -8.18
C PRO A 159 -8.94 -6.05 -7.39
N PHE A 160 -9.04 -5.25 -6.33
CA PHE A 160 -10.22 -5.15 -5.45
C PHE A 160 -10.52 -6.38 -4.60
N PHE A 161 -9.72 -7.44 -4.68
CA PHE A 161 -9.91 -8.63 -3.85
C PHE A 161 -9.55 -8.34 -2.39
N ARG A 162 -10.32 -8.91 -1.47
CA ARG A 162 -10.13 -8.78 -0.02
C ARG A 162 -10.65 -10.03 0.66
N VAL A 163 -9.88 -10.58 1.59
CA VAL A 163 -10.24 -11.77 2.38
C VAL A 163 -11.44 -11.48 3.29
N ASP A 164 -11.45 -10.30 3.93
CA ASP A 164 -12.54 -9.85 4.80
C ASP A 164 -12.96 -8.42 4.45
N LYS A 165 -14.21 -8.26 3.98
CA LYS A 165 -14.76 -6.97 3.57
C LYS A 165 -15.10 -6.04 4.73
N SER A 166 -15.35 -6.58 5.93
CA SER A 166 -15.73 -5.80 7.12
C SER A 166 -14.51 -5.20 7.80
N ARG A 167 -13.56 -6.04 8.21
CA ARG A 167 -12.34 -5.65 8.91
C ARG A 167 -11.44 -4.74 8.07
N SER A 168 -11.41 -4.97 6.78
CA SER A 168 -10.60 -4.16 5.86
C SER A 168 -11.23 -2.78 5.57
N ARG A 169 -12.54 -2.53 5.85
CA ARG A 169 -13.13 -1.19 5.74
C ARG A 169 -12.56 -0.26 6.82
N GLU A 170 -12.41 -0.76 8.03
CA GLU A 170 -11.84 -0.01 9.16
C GLU A 170 -10.37 0.37 8.93
N MET A 171 -9.63 -0.46 8.17
CA MET A 171 -8.23 -0.23 7.84
C MET A 171 -7.98 0.55 6.53
N GLY A 172 -9.02 1.06 5.88
CA GLY A 172 -8.92 1.95 4.71
C GLY A 172 -8.37 1.31 3.42
N GLY A 173 -8.13 0.00 3.39
CA GLY A 173 -7.55 -0.68 2.22
C GLY A 173 -8.55 -0.89 1.08
N VAL A 174 -8.14 -0.60 -0.15
CA VAL A 174 -8.96 -0.69 -1.36
C VAL A 174 -8.83 -2.05 -2.08
N GLY A 175 -7.84 -2.87 -1.70
CA GLY A 175 -7.54 -4.14 -2.37
C GLY A 175 -6.78 -3.99 -3.69
N LEU A 176 -5.99 -2.92 -3.84
CA LEU A 176 -5.17 -2.68 -5.03
C LEU A 176 -3.67 -2.83 -4.78
N GLY A 177 -3.22 -2.80 -3.52
CA GLY A 177 -1.80 -2.81 -3.17
C GLY A 177 -1.07 -4.06 -3.67
N LEU A 178 -1.61 -5.25 -3.43
CA LEU A 178 -1.00 -6.52 -3.88
C LEU A 178 -1.13 -6.74 -5.40
N ALA A 179 -2.21 -6.25 -6.02
CA ALA A 179 -2.32 -6.25 -7.48
C ALA A 179 -1.20 -5.41 -8.12
N LEU A 180 -0.94 -4.23 -7.55
CA LEU A 180 0.17 -3.37 -7.96
C LEU A 180 1.55 -4.04 -7.76
N VAL A 181 1.75 -4.73 -6.63
CA VAL A 181 2.95 -5.52 -6.36
C VAL A 181 3.21 -6.53 -7.47
N ARG A 182 2.19 -7.30 -7.87
CA ARG A 182 2.29 -8.28 -8.95
C ARG A 182 2.64 -7.64 -10.29
N GLU A 183 1.98 -6.55 -10.66
CA GLU A 183 2.26 -5.84 -11.91
C GLU A 183 3.68 -5.31 -11.94
N ILE A 184 4.16 -4.69 -10.87
CA ILE A 184 5.52 -4.19 -10.78
C ILE A 184 6.55 -5.33 -10.88
N ALA A 185 6.31 -6.46 -10.19
CA ALA A 185 7.20 -7.62 -10.27
C ALA A 185 7.31 -8.14 -11.71
N VAL A 186 6.17 -8.31 -12.39
CA VAL A 186 6.11 -8.77 -13.80
C VAL A 186 6.82 -7.80 -14.73
N LEU A 187 6.66 -6.48 -14.55
CA LEU A 187 7.33 -5.45 -15.34
C LEU A 187 8.86 -5.46 -15.20
N HIS A 188 9.37 -6.01 -14.09
CA HIS A 188 10.80 -6.19 -13.84
C HIS A 188 11.28 -7.63 -14.12
N GLY A 189 10.48 -8.43 -14.83
CA GLY A 189 10.83 -9.82 -15.19
C GLY A 189 10.79 -10.80 -14.01
N GLY A 190 10.17 -10.41 -12.89
CA GLY A 190 10.00 -11.24 -11.70
C GLY A 190 8.62 -11.87 -11.59
N SER A 191 8.36 -12.43 -10.41
CA SER A 191 7.07 -13.04 -10.02
C SER A 191 6.82 -12.87 -8.53
N VAL A 192 5.59 -13.07 -8.10
CA VAL A 192 5.15 -13.13 -6.70
C VAL A 192 4.38 -14.40 -6.44
#